data_2e83e7ffd7033c814d747020db165ea0
#
_entry.id   2e83e7ffd7033c814d747020db165ea0
#
_cell.length_a   1.000
_cell.length_b   1.000
_cell.length_c   1.000
_cell.angle_alpha   90.00
_cell.angle_beta   90.00
_cell.angle_gamma   90.00
#
_symmetry.space_group_name_H-M   'P 1'
#
loop_
_entity.id
_entity.type
_entity.pdbx_description
1 polymer ?
#
loop_
_entity_poly.entity_id
_entity_poly.type
_entity_poly.pdbx_seq_one_letter_code
_entity_poly.pdbx_strand_id
1 'polypeptide(L)'
;MIRAFLAVQLSEPLRTTLAAVQSEVKRRITHDVPRDVSLSWVRAASMHLTVKFLGDIAEDLVMPLREAIADSLVHHRVLQIPLDRLGVFPRLQQPRVLWIGPSEQWEAGDDAARLAAVHRAIEACCVTLNLAPDPRPLSAHLTLARIKAGHRGAGQALARSGVMDRLPLAVDSLAVDAITLMRSELKPSGSVYTVLWESPLQPASASSSM
;
A
#
# COMPACT_ATOMS: atom_id res chain seq x y z
N MET A 1 0.24 15.31 -19.88
CA MET A 1 -0.45 14.77 -18.68
C MET A 1 0.00 13.33 -18.46
N ILE A 2 0.31 12.97 -17.22
CA ILE A 2 0.64 11.61 -16.80
C ILE A 2 -0.24 11.20 -15.62
N ARG A 3 -0.68 9.95 -15.60
CA ARG A 3 -1.37 9.39 -14.43
C ARG A 3 -0.33 8.99 -13.40
N ALA A 4 -0.42 9.56 -12.20
CA ALA A 4 0.60 9.39 -11.18
C ALA A 4 0.03 9.15 -9.78
N PHE A 5 0.87 8.59 -8.90
CA PHE A 5 0.59 8.38 -7.48
C PHE A 5 1.90 8.34 -6.69
N LEU A 6 1.81 8.68 -5.41
CA LEU A 6 2.91 8.56 -4.46
C LEU A 6 2.79 7.24 -3.70
N ALA A 7 3.90 6.56 -3.53
CA ALA A 7 3.95 5.24 -2.92
C ALA A 7 5.23 5.01 -2.10
N VAL A 8 5.18 4.01 -1.21
CA VAL A 8 6.36 3.36 -0.64
C VAL A 8 6.58 2.05 -1.40
N GLN A 9 7.79 1.84 -1.88
CA GLN A 9 8.18 0.61 -2.57
C GLN A 9 8.55 -0.50 -1.58
N LEU A 10 8.44 -1.73 -2.03
CA LEU A 10 8.85 -2.89 -1.27
C LEU A 10 10.26 -3.33 -1.67
N SER A 11 11.03 -3.80 -0.70
CA SER A 11 12.27 -4.51 -0.97
C SER A 11 12.00 -5.83 -1.70
N GLU A 12 12.96 -6.33 -2.45
CA GLU A 12 12.80 -7.60 -3.19
C GLU A 12 12.56 -8.82 -2.27
N PRO A 13 13.24 -8.96 -1.10
CA PRO A 13 12.90 -10.00 -0.14
C PRO A 13 11.45 -9.94 0.33
N LEU A 14 10.95 -8.74 0.66
CA LEU A 14 9.56 -8.56 1.09
C LEU A 14 8.56 -8.91 -0.03
N ARG A 15 8.85 -8.57 -1.27
CA ARG A 15 8.03 -8.97 -2.43
C ARG A 15 7.93 -10.48 -2.57
N THR A 16 9.05 -11.18 -2.38
CA THR A 16 9.11 -12.65 -2.45
C THR A 16 8.26 -13.27 -1.33
N THR A 17 8.39 -12.78 -0.11
CA THR A 17 7.59 -13.24 1.03
C THR A 17 6.09 -13.01 0.79
N LEU A 18 5.72 -11.83 0.30
CA LEU A 18 4.32 -11.52 -0.01
C LEU A 18 3.75 -12.35 -1.16
N ALA A 19 4.56 -12.71 -2.14
CA ALA A 19 4.14 -13.64 -3.19
C ALA A 19 3.82 -15.04 -2.62
N ALA A 20 4.60 -15.50 -1.63
CA ALA A 20 4.32 -16.75 -0.93
C ALA A 20 3.03 -16.67 -0.10
N VAL A 21 2.83 -15.58 0.66
CA VAL A 21 1.57 -15.33 1.39
C VAL A 21 0.37 -15.32 0.43
N GLN A 22 0.48 -14.60 -0.68
CA GLN A 22 -0.58 -14.53 -1.68
C GLN A 22 -0.91 -15.91 -2.26
N SER A 23 0.12 -16.72 -2.52
CA SER A 23 -0.04 -18.10 -3.04
C SER A 23 -0.73 -18.99 -2.02
N GLU A 24 -0.40 -18.87 -0.75
CA GLU A 24 -1.04 -19.63 0.33
C GLU A 24 -2.51 -19.22 0.53
N VAL A 25 -2.80 -17.93 0.54
CA VAL A 25 -4.18 -17.43 0.57
C VAL A 25 -4.98 -17.99 -0.61
N LYS A 26 -4.42 -17.90 -1.82
CA LYS A 26 -5.05 -18.42 -3.04
C LYS A 26 -5.35 -19.91 -2.92
N ARG A 27 -4.39 -20.70 -2.44
CA ARG A 27 -4.54 -22.15 -2.23
C ARG A 27 -5.68 -22.45 -1.27
N ARG A 28 -5.75 -21.75 -0.14
CA ARG A 28 -6.78 -22.00 0.89
C ARG A 28 -8.18 -21.66 0.42
N ILE A 29 -8.36 -20.56 -0.33
CA ILE A 29 -9.70 -20.15 -0.76
C ILE A 29 -10.19 -20.88 -2.02
N THR A 30 -9.31 -21.56 -2.77
CA THR A 30 -9.62 -22.14 -4.10
C THR A 30 -10.85 -23.05 -4.10
N HIS A 31 -11.03 -23.86 -3.06
CA HIS A 31 -12.16 -24.79 -2.96
C HIS A 31 -13.47 -24.12 -2.54
N ASP A 32 -13.41 -22.96 -1.91
CA ASP A 32 -14.57 -22.25 -1.36
C ASP A 32 -15.06 -21.13 -2.27
N VAL A 33 -14.27 -20.75 -3.28
CA VAL A 33 -14.60 -19.65 -4.20
C VAL A 33 -15.63 -20.13 -5.24
N PRO A 34 -16.85 -19.53 -5.25
CA PRO A 34 -17.84 -19.82 -6.26
C PRO A 34 -17.40 -19.43 -7.67
N ARG A 35 -18.01 -20.06 -8.70
CA ARG A 35 -17.65 -19.84 -10.12
C ARG A 35 -17.92 -18.42 -10.61
N ASP A 36 -18.85 -17.71 -10.02
CA ASP A 36 -19.21 -16.32 -10.34
C ASP A 36 -18.24 -15.29 -9.72
N VAL A 37 -17.32 -15.72 -8.84
CA VAL A 37 -16.33 -14.84 -8.22
C VAL A 37 -15.16 -14.61 -9.16
N SER A 38 -14.85 -13.35 -9.44
CA SER A 38 -13.69 -12.95 -10.23
C SER A 38 -12.67 -12.21 -9.35
N LEU A 39 -11.51 -12.83 -9.18
CA LEU A 39 -10.36 -12.31 -8.43
C LEU A 39 -9.23 -11.90 -9.38
N SER A 40 -8.74 -10.68 -9.23
CA SER A 40 -7.54 -10.19 -9.91
C SER A 40 -6.41 -10.04 -8.89
N TRP A 41 -5.47 -10.98 -8.89
CA TRP A 41 -4.31 -10.96 -8.00
C TRP A 41 -3.29 -9.92 -8.47
N VAL A 42 -2.76 -9.14 -7.53
CA VAL A 42 -1.71 -8.15 -7.82
C VAL A 42 -0.39 -8.88 -8.03
N ARG A 43 0.32 -8.54 -9.10
CA ARG A 43 1.67 -9.10 -9.32
C ARG A 43 2.61 -8.59 -8.23
N ALA A 44 3.47 -9.45 -7.68
CA ALA A 44 4.41 -9.09 -6.62
C ALA A 44 5.24 -7.85 -6.97
N ALA A 45 5.74 -7.77 -8.20
CA ALA A 45 6.49 -6.61 -8.71
C ALA A 45 5.68 -5.29 -8.75
N SER A 46 4.35 -5.38 -8.67
CA SER A 46 3.44 -4.22 -8.67
C SER A 46 2.87 -3.90 -7.29
N MET A 47 3.25 -4.66 -6.26
CA MET A 47 2.82 -4.38 -4.88
C MET A 47 3.53 -3.14 -4.34
N HIS A 48 2.79 -2.28 -3.68
CA HIS A 48 3.29 -1.05 -3.06
C HIS A 48 2.28 -0.56 -2.01
N LEU A 49 2.75 0.24 -1.06
CA LEU A 49 1.86 1.03 -0.22
C LEU A 49 1.54 2.34 -0.96
N THR A 50 0.30 2.56 -1.33
CA THR A 50 -0.12 3.85 -1.90
C THR A 50 -0.24 4.89 -0.79
N VAL A 51 0.52 5.98 -0.92
CA VAL A 51 0.45 7.12 0.01
C VAL A 51 -0.62 8.11 -0.46
N LYS A 52 -0.62 8.45 -1.77
CA LYS A 52 -1.60 9.38 -2.36
C LYS A 52 -1.78 9.12 -3.84
N PHE A 53 -3.03 9.06 -4.28
CA PHE A 53 -3.35 9.13 -5.70
C PHE A 53 -3.39 10.59 -6.15
N LEU A 54 -2.64 10.92 -7.22
CA LEU A 54 -2.61 12.27 -7.80
C LEU A 54 -3.55 12.40 -9.00
N GLY A 55 -3.95 11.27 -9.60
CA GLY A 55 -4.71 11.28 -10.87
C GLY A 55 -3.85 11.67 -12.05
N ASP A 56 -4.44 12.41 -12.99
CA ASP A 56 -3.73 12.92 -14.16
C ASP A 56 -3.14 14.29 -13.83
N ILE A 57 -1.80 14.39 -13.80
CA ILE A 57 -1.05 15.61 -13.50
C ILE A 57 -0.28 16.08 -14.75
N ALA A 58 0.02 17.36 -14.81
CA ALA A 58 0.90 17.93 -15.83
C ALA A 58 2.35 17.46 -15.60
N GLU A 59 3.10 17.22 -16.68
CA GLU A 59 4.47 16.68 -16.56
C GLU A 59 5.45 17.69 -15.95
N ASP A 60 5.19 18.97 -16.10
CA ASP A 60 5.95 20.06 -15.49
C ASP A 60 5.82 20.12 -13.96
N LEU A 61 4.81 19.49 -13.38
CA LEU A 61 4.67 19.35 -11.91
C LEU A 61 5.57 18.27 -11.31
N VAL A 62 6.17 17.41 -12.12
CA VAL A 62 6.97 16.27 -11.61
C VAL A 62 8.16 16.75 -10.76
N MET A 63 8.91 17.74 -11.23
CA MET A 63 10.07 18.25 -10.49
C MET A 63 9.68 19.18 -9.33
N PRO A 64 8.76 20.15 -9.48
CA PRO A 64 8.27 20.92 -8.33
C PRO A 64 7.71 20.06 -7.19
N LEU A 65 6.99 18.98 -7.52
CA LEU A 65 6.48 18.04 -6.52
C LEU A 65 7.61 17.31 -5.79
N ARG A 66 8.67 16.91 -6.51
CA ARG A 66 9.86 16.29 -5.90
C ARG A 66 10.51 17.21 -4.89
N GLU A 67 10.76 18.45 -5.28
CA GLU A 67 11.42 19.45 -4.44
C GLU A 67 10.60 19.72 -3.17
N ALA A 68 9.31 20.03 -3.31
CA ALA A 68 8.43 20.28 -2.19
C ALA A 68 8.34 19.09 -1.21
N ILE A 69 8.25 17.86 -1.73
CA ILE A 69 8.21 16.65 -0.90
C ILE A 69 9.58 16.43 -0.23
N ALA A 70 10.70 16.55 -0.96
CA ALA A 70 12.02 16.38 -0.38
C ALA A 70 12.24 17.33 0.80
N ASP A 71 11.90 18.61 0.64
CA ASP A 71 12.00 19.61 1.70
C ASP A 71 11.11 19.27 2.91
N SER A 72 9.92 18.75 2.69
CA SER A 72 9.01 18.38 3.77
C SER A 72 9.48 17.14 4.55
N LEU A 73 10.20 16.21 3.89
CA LEU A 73 10.63 14.95 4.49
C LEU A 73 11.89 15.07 5.35
N VAL A 74 12.61 16.18 5.33
CA VAL A 74 13.85 16.39 6.13
C VAL A 74 13.65 16.24 7.65
N HIS A 75 12.42 16.35 8.13
CA HIS A 75 12.08 16.19 9.54
C HIS A 75 11.42 14.85 9.87
N HIS A 76 11.22 13.99 8.86
CA HIS A 76 10.59 12.70 9.04
C HIS A 76 11.62 11.57 8.96
N ARG A 77 11.59 10.68 9.95
CA ARG A 77 12.51 9.54 10.05
C ARG A 77 11.86 8.27 9.51
N VAL A 78 12.70 7.36 9.03
CA VAL A 78 12.31 5.99 8.67
C VAL A 78 11.46 5.37 9.78
N LEU A 79 10.41 4.68 9.40
CA LEU A 79 9.53 3.93 10.29
C LEU A 79 9.20 2.57 9.70
N GLN A 80 8.68 1.66 10.53
CA GLN A 80 8.35 0.30 10.13
C GLN A 80 6.85 0.05 10.27
N ILE A 81 6.27 -0.59 9.25
CA ILE A 81 4.87 -1.02 9.26
C ILE A 81 4.85 -2.55 9.30
N PRO A 82 4.43 -3.19 10.41
CA PRO A 82 4.28 -4.64 10.44
C PRO A 82 3.20 -5.09 9.45
N LEU A 83 3.40 -6.27 8.88
CA LEU A 83 2.45 -6.87 7.93
C LEU A 83 1.89 -8.14 8.57
N ASP A 84 1.15 -7.98 9.65
CA ASP A 84 0.71 -9.02 10.57
C ASP A 84 -0.80 -9.27 10.55
N ARG A 85 -1.56 -8.54 9.69
CA ARG A 85 -3.01 -8.71 9.54
C ARG A 85 -3.44 -8.76 8.08
N LEU A 86 -4.30 -9.73 7.74
CA LEU A 86 -5.09 -9.69 6.52
C LEU A 86 -6.39 -8.92 6.75
N GLY A 87 -6.81 -8.17 5.76
CA GLY A 87 -8.05 -7.43 5.83
C GLY A 87 -8.72 -7.28 4.47
N VAL A 88 -9.91 -6.72 4.48
CA VAL A 88 -10.68 -6.46 3.26
C VAL A 88 -11.31 -5.07 3.29
N PHE A 89 -11.48 -4.48 2.12
CA PHE A 89 -12.29 -3.27 1.97
C PHE A 89 -13.50 -3.53 1.06
N PRO A 90 -14.65 -2.88 1.33
CA PRO A 90 -14.96 -2.09 2.53
C PRO A 90 -15.32 -2.97 3.74
N ARG A 91 -15.80 -4.20 3.54
CA ARG A 91 -16.22 -5.12 4.60
C ARG A 91 -16.25 -6.57 4.10
N LEU A 92 -16.14 -7.55 5.02
CA LEU A 92 -16.04 -8.96 4.69
C LEU A 92 -17.28 -9.52 3.96
N GLN A 93 -18.47 -8.96 4.21
CA GLN A 93 -19.71 -9.40 3.55
C GLN A 93 -19.77 -9.05 2.05
N GLN A 94 -19.01 -8.02 1.63
CA GLN A 94 -18.93 -7.55 0.24
C GLN A 94 -17.54 -6.99 -0.06
N PRO A 95 -16.48 -7.80 0.02
CA PRO A 95 -15.12 -7.34 -0.17
C PRO A 95 -14.87 -6.97 -1.63
N ARG A 96 -14.16 -5.88 -1.85
CA ARG A 96 -13.66 -5.44 -3.16
C ARG A 96 -12.14 -5.51 -3.26
N VAL A 97 -11.47 -5.42 -2.11
CA VAL A 97 -10.01 -5.50 -1.99
C VAL A 97 -9.66 -6.44 -0.86
N LEU A 98 -8.77 -7.37 -1.11
CA LEU A 98 -8.07 -8.15 -0.09
C LEU A 98 -6.67 -7.56 0.07
N TRP A 99 -6.27 -7.28 1.31
CA TRP A 99 -5.01 -6.63 1.61
C TRP A 99 -4.29 -7.26 2.81
N ILE A 100 -3.01 -6.96 2.95
CA ILE A 100 -2.19 -7.20 4.13
C ILE A 100 -1.69 -5.87 4.68
N GLY A 101 -1.63 -5.73 5.99
CA GLY A 101 -1.20 -4.50 6.66
C GLY A 101 -1.00 -4.72 8.16
N PRO A 102 -0.89 -3.63 8.92
CA PRO A 102 -0.64 -3.70 10.35
C PRO A 102 -1.88 -4.12 11.15
N SER A 103 -1.63 -4.57 12.38
CA SER A 103 -2.65 -4.82 13.40
C SER A 103 -3.28 -3.51 13.91
N GLU A 104 -4.46 -3.62 14.50
CA GLU A 104 -5.15 -2.49 15.14
C GLU A 104 -4.33 -1.87 16.29
N GLN A 105 -3.54 -2.69 16.97
CA GLN A 105 -2.63 -2.21 18.01
C GLN A 105 -1.57 -1.26 17.44
N TRP A 106 -0.99 -1.59 16.29
CA TRP A 106 -0.03 -0.70 15.62
C TRP A 106 -0.71 0.59 15.14
N GLU A 107 -1.93 0.50 14.62
CA GLU A 107 -2.71 1.66 14.14
C GLU A 107 -2.97 2.70 15.24
N ALA A 108 -2.95 2.30 16.52
CA ALA A 108 -3.09 3.17 17.69
C ALA A 108 -1.72 3.64 18.25
N GLY A 109 -0.62 3.22 17.68
CA GLY A 109 0.74 3.47 18.18
C GLY A 109 1.44 4.69 17.58
N ASP A 110 2.65 4.94 18.08
CA ASP A 110 3.46 6.11 17.70
C ASP A 110 3.90 6.06 16.22
N ASP A 111 4.23 4.90 15.70
CA ASP A 111 4.66 4.77 14.30
C ASP A 111 3.49 5.05 13.34
N ALA A 112 2.27 4.69 13.70
CA ALA A 112 1.09 5.08 12.93
C ALA A 112 0.87 6.59 12.95
N ALA A 113 1.07 7.24 14.11
CA ALA A 113 1.03 8.71 14.22
C ALA A 113 2.12 9.38 13.38
N ARG A 114 3.33 8.80 13.32
CA ARG A 114 4.45 9.26 12.47
C ARG A 114 4.12 9.11 10.99
N LEU A 115 3.56 7.96 10.57
CA LEU A 115 3.11 7.76 9.20
C LEU A 115 2.03 8.78 8.81
N ALA A 116 1.08 9.04 9.71
CA ALA A 116 0.05 10.06 9.49
C ALA A 116 0.65 11.48 9.39
N ALA A 117 1.75 11.77 10.10
CA ALA A 117 2.46 13.03 9.97
C ALA A 117 3.16 13.17 8.61
N VAL A 118 3.82 12.13 8.12
CA VAL A 118 4.38 12.07 6.75
C VAL A 118 3.29 12.31 5.72
N HIS A 119 2.16 11.64 5.85
CA HIS A 119 1.03 11.80 4.91
C HIS A 119 0.49 13.24 4.91
N ARG A 120 0.32 13.87 6.08
CA ARG A 120 -0.12 15.28 6.17
C ARG A 120 0.88 16.24 5.53
N ALA A 121 2.18 16.03 5.70
CA ALA A 121 3.21 16.85 5.07
C ALA A 121 3.13 16.74 3.53
N ILE A 122 2.96 15.53 3.00
CA ILE A 122 2.77 15.27 1.56
C ILE A 122 1.48 15.94 1.05
N GLU A 123 0.37 15.82 1.80
CA GLU A 123 -0.90 16.48 1.43
C GLU A 123 -0.73 18.01 1.35
N ALA A 124 -0.03 18.61 2.31
CA ALA A 124 0.26 20.05 2.30
C ALA A 124 1.07 20.47 1.05
N CYS A 125 2.12 19.71 0.71
CA CYS A 125 2.88 19.94 -0.54
C CYS A 125 2.00 19.85 -1.79
N CYS A 126 1.12 18.86 -1.85
CA CYS A 126 0.19 18.70 -2.97
C CYS A 126 -0.76 19.89 -3.10
N VAL A 127 -1.30 20.37 -2.00
CA VAL A 127 -2.21 21.54 -1.97
C VAL A 127 -1.50 22.81 -2.47
N THR A 128 -0.24 23.07 -2.07
CA THR A 128 0.52 24.24 -2.56
C THR A 128 0.77 24.20 -4.07
N LEU A 129 0.76 23.02 -4.67
CA LEU A 129 0.88 22.80 -6.11
C LEU A 129 -0.48 22.67 -6.83
N ASN A 130 -1.57 23.07 -6.18
CA ASN A 130 -2.95 22.98 -6.70
C ASN A 130 -3.40 21.55 -7.06
N LEU A 131 -2.81 20.52 -6.43
CA LEU A 131 -3.29 19.15 -6.53
C LEU A 131 -4.39 18.91 -5.50
N ALA A 132 -5.44 18.17 -5.89
CA ALA A 132 -6.60 17.94 -5.05
C ALA A 132 -6.22 17.19 -3.75
N PRO A 133 -6.69 17.63 -2.57
CA PRO A 133 -6.50 16.90 -1.33
C PRO A 133 -7.32 15.60 -1.32
N ASP A 134 -6.81 14.55 -0.66
CA ASP A 134 -7.63 13.38 -0.31
C ASP A 134 -8.18 13.58 1.12
N PRO A 135 -9.50 13.69 1.31
CA PRO A 135 -10.10 13.91 2.63
C PRO A 135 -10.03 12.67 3.54
N ARG A 136 -9.65 11.52 2.98
CA ARG A 136 -9.57 10.26 3.73
C ARG A 136 -8.22 10.13 4.41
N PRO A 137 -8.17 9.65 5.68
CA PRO A 137 -6.92 9.32 6.31
C PRO A 137 -6.22 8.18 5.55
N LEU A 138 -4.89 8.20 5.58
CA LEU A 138 -4.09 7.10 5.03
C LEU A 138 -4.36 5.83 5.83
N SER A 139 -4.78 4.78 5.15
CA SER A 139 -4.86 3.41 5.68
C SER A 139 -3.68 2.61 5.16
N ALA A 140 -2.77 2.22 6.05
CA ALA A 140 -1.58 1.46 5.67
C ALA A 140 -1.96 0.03 5.22
N HIS A 141 -1.85 -0.27 3.93
CA HIS A 141 -2.16 -1.59 3.40
C HIS A 141 -1.44 -1.87 2.07
N LEU A 142 -1.14 -3.14 1.84
CA LEU A 142 -0.67 -3.65 0.56
C LEU A 142 -1.78 -4.49 -0.08
N THR A 143 -2.24 -4.11 -1.27
CA THR A 143 -3.28 -4.85 -1.97
C THR A 143 -2.74 -6.19 -2.47
N LEU A 144 -3.34 -7.30 -2.04
CA LEU A 144 -3.04 -8.65 -2.54
C LEU A 144 -3.92 -9.03 -3.74
N ALA A 145 -5.22 -8.72 -3.66
CA ALA A 145 -6.17 -9.02 -4.75
C ALA A 145 -7.30 -7.98 -4.80
N ARG A 146 -7.87 -7.84 -6.01
CA ARG A 146 -9.11 -7.09 -6.23
C ARG A 146 -10.21 -8.06 -6.63
N ILE A 147 -11.36 -7.96 -5.98
CA ILE A 147 -12.56 -8.74 -6.29
C ILE A 147 -13.38 -7.94 -7.29
N LYS A 148 -13.53 -8.43 -8.52
CA LYS A 148 -14.21 -7.74 -9.63
C LYS A 148 -15.69 -8.11 -9.73
N ALA A 149 -16.04 -9.34 -9.34
CA ALA A 149 -17.40 -9.85 -9.36
C ALA A 149 -17.60 -10.87 -8.22
N GLY A 150 -18.86 -11.18 -7.89
CA GLY A 150 -19.21 -12.18 -6.89
C GLY A 150 -18.81 -11.79 -5.46
N HIS A 151 -18.85 -10.51 -5.10
CA HIS A 151 -18.32 -9.99 -3.83
C HIS A 151 -18.84 -10.74 -2.59
N ARG A 152 -20.14 -11.07 -2.53
CA ARG A 152 -20.72 -11.84 -1.42
C ARG A 152 -20.13 -13.25 -1.33
N GLY A 153 -20.01 -13.95 -2.47
CA GLY A 153 -19.40 -15.27 -2.55
C GLY A 153 -17.92 -15.25 -2.14
N ALA A 154 -17.18 -14.24 -2.59
CA ALA A 154 -15.79 -14.04 -2.18
C ALA A 154 -15.67 -13.84 -0.65
N GLY A 155 -16.54 -13.03 -0.04
CA GLY A 155 -16.55 -12.83 1.41
C GLY A 155 -16.85 -14.11 2.19
N GLN A 156 -17.78 -14.93 1.71
CA GLN A 156 -18.08 -16.23 2.31
C GLN A 156 -16.90 -17.21 2.19
N ALA A 157 -16.23 -17.25 1.04
CA ALA A 157 -15.04 -18.08 0.82
C ALA A 157 -13.89 -17.68 1.77
N LEU A 158 -13.61 -16.38 1.89
CA LEU A 158 -12.60 -15.86 2.82
C LEU A 158 -12.92 -16.23 4.29
N ALA A 159 -14.18 -16.11 4.70
CA ALA A 159 -14.61 -16.46 6.06
C ALA A 159 -14.46 -17.97 6.35
N ARG A 160 -14.90 -18.83 5.42
CA ARG A 160 -14.85 -20.29 5.60
C ARG A 160 -13.43 -20.84 5.58
N SER A 161 -12.56 -20.30 4.74
CA SER A 161 -11.16 -20.77 4.60
C SER A 161 -10.32 -20.50 5.85
N GLY A 162 -10.78 -19.63 6.76
CA GLY A 162 -10.04 -19.22 7.94
C GLY A 162 -8.75 -18.43 7.65
N VAL A 163 -8.56 -17.95 6.42
CA VAL A 163 -7.33 -17.19 6.07
C VAL A 163 -7.24 -15.87 6.83
N MET A 164 -8.37 -15.28 7.21
CA MET A 164 -8.40 -13.98 7.90
C MET A 164 -7.86 -14.05 9.32
N ASP A 165 -8.01 -15.20 10.00
CA ASP A 165 -7.69 -15.33 11.42
C ASP A 165 -6.61 -16.38 11.71
N ARG A 166 -6.40 -17.33 10.78
CA ARG A 166 -5.58 -18.54 11.04
C ARG A 166 -4.38 -18.68 10.11
N LEU A 167 -4.13 -17.70 9.24
CA LEU A 167 -2.93 -17.73 8.42
C LEU A 167 -1.77 -17.17 9.25
N PRO A 168 -0.75 -17.98 9.59
CA PRO A 168 0.44 -17.45 10.24
C PRO A 168 1.17 -16.53 9.25
N LEU A 169 1.22 -15.25 9.56
CA LEU A 169 1.90 -14.25 8.74
C LEU A 169 3.32 -14.07 9.28
N ALA A 170 4.27 -14.85 8.77
CA ALA A 170 5.70 -14.64 9.01
C ALA A 170 6.24 -13.69 7.92
N VAL A 171 5.83 -12.42 8.00
CA VAL A 171 6.20 -11.39 7.03
C VAL A 171 6.99 -10.31 7.75
N ASP A 172 8.12 -9.90 7.16
CA ASP A 172 8.90 -8.77 7.64
C ASP A 172 8.09 -7.46 7.54
N SER A 173 8.50 -6.47 8.32
CA SER A 173 7.89 -5.15 8.26
C SER A 173 8.22 -4.45 6.94
N LEU A 174 7.29 -3.63 6.46
CA LEU A 174 7.54 -2.67 5.39
C LEU A 174 8.30 -1.47 5.95
N ALA A 175 9.50 -1.22 5.48
CA ALA A 175 10.21 0.01 5.77
C ALA A 175 9.61 1.17 4.95
N VAL A 176 9.26 2.26 5.64
CA VAL A 176 8.94 3.55 5.00
C VAL A 176 10.21 4.39 5.06
N ASP A 177 11.06 4.18 4.10
CA ASP A 177 12.39 4.82 3.99
C ASP A 177 12.46 5.87 2.88
N ALA A 178 11.55 5.80 1.92
CA ALA A 178 11.42 6.79 0.85
C ALA A 178 9.98 6.92 0.36
N ILE A 179 9.66 8.08 -0.19
CA ILE A 179 8.45 8.32 -0.97
C ILE A 179 8.81 8.38 -2.44
N THR A 180 8.11 7.56 -3.23
CA THR A 180 8.37 7.41 -4.67
C THR A 180 7.21 7.95 -5.47
N LEU A 181 7.45 8.79 -6.48
CA LEU A 181 6.46 9.12 -7.50
C LEU A 181 6.46 8.06 -8.58
N MET A 182 5.30 7.47 -8.80
CA MET A 182 5.06 6.42 -9.78
C MET A 182 4.16 6.92 -10.89
N ARG A 183 4.57 6.74 -12.15
CA ARG A 183 3.69 6.84 -13.33
C ARG A 183 2.91 5.53 -13.50
N SER A 184 1.62 5.63 -13.77
CA SER A 184 0.75 4.48 -14.03
C SER A 184 0.28 4.47 -15.47
N GLU A 185 0.57 3.40 -16.19
CA GLU A 185 0.07 3.16 -17.54
C GLU A 185 -0.87 1.94 -17.53
N LEU A 186 -2.07 2.13 -18.06
CA LEU A 186 -3.02 1.03 -18.23
C LEU A 186 -2.72 0.30 -19.55
N LYS A 187 -2.28 -0.95 -19.46
CA LYS A 187 -2.06 -1.83 -20.62
C LYS A 187 -3.08 -2.99 -20.61
N PRO A 188 -3.33 -3.64 -21.72
CA PRO A 188 -4.18 -4.82 -21.77
C PRO A 188 -3.77 -5.93 -20.78
N SER A 189 -2.45 -6.03 -20.50
CA SER A 189 -1.86 -6.96 -19.52
C SER A 189 -1.99 -6.50 -18.06
N GLY A 190 -2.60 -5.35 -17.80
CA GLY A 190 -2.73 -4.72 -16.49
C GLY A 190 -1.93 -3.43 -16.36
N SER A 191 -1.98 -2.83 -15.18
CA SER A 191 -1.22 -1.60 -14.89
C SER A 191 0.29 -1.88 -14.88
N VAL A 192 1.03 -0.99 -15.53
CA VAL A 192 2.50 -0.92 -15.52
C VAL A 192 2.89 0.36 -14.79
N TYR A 193 3.84 0.24 -13.86
CA TYR A 193 4.31 1.35 -13.05
C TYR A 193 5.77 1.65 -13.37
N THR A 194 6.09 2.94 -13.49
CA THR A 194 7.44 3.44 -13.73
C THR A 194 7.78 4.46 -12.67
N VAL A 195 8.93 4.29 -12.03
CA VAL A 195 9.47 5.26 -11.07
C VAL A 195 9.90 6.51 -11.81
N LEU A 196 9.42 7.68 -11.37
CA LEU A 196 9.86 8.97 -11.89
C LEU A 196 10.94 9.59 -10.99
N TRP A 197 10.77 9.50 -9.68
CA TRP A 197 11.76 9.91 -8.68
C TRP A 197 11.47 9.26 -7.32
N GLU A 198 12.46 9.34 -6.43
CA GLU A 198 12.39 8.90 -5.05
C GLU A 198 12.95 9.98 -4.13
N SER A 199 12.30 10.22 -2.99
CA SER A 199 12.72 11.15 -1.93
C SER A 199 12.85 10.38 -0.63
N PRO A 200 14.07 10.25 -0.07
CA PRO A 200 14.29 9.48 1.14
C PRO A 200 13.80 10.23 2.39
N LEU A 201 13.39 9.47 3.41
CA LEU A 201 13.23 9.93 4.78
C LEU A 201 14.59 9.92 5.49
N GLN A 202 14.68 10.64 6.63
CA GLN A 202 15.90 10.64 7.43
C GLN A 202 16.16 9.27 8.07
N PRO A 203 17.41 8.81 8.14
CA PRO A 203 17.74 7.59 8.86
C PRO A 203 17.21 7.59 10.30
N ALA A 204 16.90 6.40 10.84
CA ALA A 204 16.65 6.28 12.26
C ALA A 204 17.84 6.83 13.05
N SER A 205 17.58 7.55 14.16
CA SER A 205 18.69 7.95 15.04
C SER A 205 19.42 6.70 15.51
N ALA A 206 20.73 6.67 15.35
CA ALA A 206 21.53 5.68 16.05
C ALA A 206 21.19 5.79 17.54
N SER A 207 20.60 4.74 18.11
CA SER A 207 20.43 4.64 19.56
C SER A 207 21.83 4.65 20.15
N SER A 208 22.22 5.78 20.79
CA SER A 208 23.42 5.79 21.61
C SER A 208 23.16 4.82 22.75
N SER A 209 23.62 3.58 22.59
CA SER A 209 23.73 2.62 23.70
C SER A 209 24.81 3.20 24.62
N MET A 210 24.40 3.81 25.73
CA MET A 210 25.25 3.97 26.89
C MET A 210 25.14 2.73 27.76
#